data_9836d12618c7f808e860c5856ea4003a
#
_entry.id   9836d12618c7f808e860c5856ea4003a
#
_cell.length_a   1.000
_cell.length_b   1.000
_cell.length_c   1.000
_cell.angle_alpha   90.00
_cell.angle_beta   90.00
_cell.angle_gamma   90.00
#
_symmetry.space_group_name_H-M   'P 1'
#
loop_
_entity.id
_entity.type
_entity.pdbx_description
1 polymer ?
#
loop_
_entity_poly.entity_id
_entity_poly.type
_entity_poly.pdbx_seq_one_letter_code
_entity_poly.pdbx_strand_id
1 'polypeptide(L)'
;MYQTKRLNRTDKVIITAALTGAVTTKQDNPALPTQPEEIAKAAIRCWEAGAAVVHIHVRDDNDQGSMRFDKFQDTVGLIRQAKCPVVLNLTSSGGQGFSWEDRIKPFRELKPELASFDAGTMNWLNKVVFMN
;
A
#
# COMPACT_ATOMS: atom_id res chain seq x y z
N MET A 1 28.40 23.01 1.06
CA MET A 1 28.07 22.74 -0.37
C MET A 1 27.84 21.23 -0.49
N TYR A 2 26.59 20.75 -0.60
CA TYR A 2 26.30 19.32 -0.77
C TYR A 2 26.68 18.95 -2.21
N GLN A 3 27.72 18.14 -2.36
CA GLN A 3 28.01 17.49 -3.65
C GLN A 3 26.99 16.35 -3.84
N THR A 4 26.01 16.55 -4.71
CA THR A 4 25.18 15.45 -5.20
C THR A 4 26.06 14.53 -6.03
N LYS A 5 26.43 13.39 -5.45
CA LYS A 5 27.10 12.32 -6.18
C LYS A 5 26.16 11.91 -7.33
N ARG A 6 26.57 12.10 -8.58
CA ARG A 6 25.81 11.58 -9.71
C ARG A 6 25.72 10.07 -9.56
N LEU A 7 24.50 9.56 -9.50
CA LEU A 7 24.26 8.10 -9.52
C LEU A 7 24.90 7.55 -10.80
N ASN A 8 25.77 6.56 -10.66
CA ASN A 8 26.30 5.84 -11.82
C ASN A 8 25.15 5.09 -12.49
N ARG A 9 25.16 5.00 -13.84
CA ARG A 9 24.14 4.26 -14.62
C ARG A 9 24.02 2.77 -14.23
N THR A 10 24.91 2.27 -13.41
CA THR A 10 24.91 0.88 -12.87
C THR A 10 24.22 0.79 -11.51
N ASP A 11 23.82 1.92 -10.89
CA ASP A 11 23.14 1.89 -9.61
C ASP A 11 21.72 1.37 -9.78
N LYS A 12 21.35 0.40 -8.95
CA LYS A 12 20.01 -0.19 -8.94
C LYS A 12 19.01 0.79 -8.37
N VAL A 13 17.82 0.86 -8.95
CA VAL A 13 16.68 1.64 -8.47
C VAL A 13 15.66 0.69 -7.86
N ILE A 14 15.15 1.03 -6.67
CA ILE A 14 14.04 0.30 -6.04
C ILE A 14 12.74 0.88 -6.59
N ILE A 15 11.94 0.02 -7.25
CA ILE A 15 10.62 0.38 -7.76
C ILE A 15 9.58 -0.08 -6.75
N THR A 16 8.79 0.86 -6.24
CA THR A 16 7.61 0.58 -5.41
C THR A 16 6.36 0.82 -6.22
N ALA A 17 5.51 -0.20 -6.38
CA ALA A 17 4.22 -0.09 -7.04
C ALA A 17 3.12 0.18 -6.00
N ALA A 18 2.42 1.30 -6.12
CA ALA A 18 1.24 1.62 -5.33
C ALA A 18 -0.02 1.18 -6.11
N LEU A 19 -0.75 0.19 -5.58
CA LEU A 19 -1.75 -0.53 -6.36
C LEU A 19 -3.14 0.12 -6.33
N THR A 20 -3.61 0.52 -5.16
CA THR A 20 -5.03 0.85 -4.94
C THR A 20 -5.22 2.28 -4.40
N GLY A 21 -4.51 2.64 -3.32
CA GLY A 21 -4.81 3.87 -2.58
C GLY A 21 -6.16 3.83 -1.85
N ALA A 22 -6.54 4.95 -1.21
CA ALA A 22 -7.75 5.03 -0.40
C ALA A 22 -8.92 5.80 -1.06
N VAL A 23 -8.68 6.54 -2.13
CA VAL A 23 -9.61 7.57 -2.66
C VAL A 23 -10.17 7.23 -4.03
N THR A 24 -9.30 6.85 -4.98
CA THR A 24 -9.69 6.53 -6.36
C THR A 24 -10.72 5.40 -6.40
N THR A 25 -11.71 5.49 -7.27
CA THR A 25 -12.80 4.52 -7.39
C THR A 25 -12.73 3.76 -8.72
N LYS A 26 -13.50 2.68 -8.85
CA LYS A 26 -13.68 1.97 -10.14
C LYS A 26 -14.40 2.83 -11.19
N GLN A 27 -15.09 3.91 -10.78
CA GLN A 27 -15.64 4.88 -11.72
C GLN A 27 -14.55 5.72 -12.38
N ASP A 28 -13.48 6.06 -11.61
CA ASP A 28 -12.33 6.80 -12.12
C ASP A 28 -11.42 5.90 -12.97
N ASN A 29 -11.27 4.65 -12.55
CA ASN A 29 -10.48 3.63 -13.26
C ASN A 29 -11.11 2.25 -13.07
N PRO A 30 -11.82 1.71 -14.07
CA PRO A 30 -12.46 0.38 -13.98
C PRO A 30 -11.49 -0.78 -13.70
N ALA A 31 -10.20 -0.61 -13.98
CA ALA A 31 -9.16 -1.61 -13.72
C ALA A 31 -8.55 -1.52 -12.31
N LEU A 32 -9.04 -0.60 -11.46
CA LEU A 32 -8.53 -0.44 -10.10
C LEU A 32 -8.77 -1.71 -9.27
N PRO A 33 -7.73 -2.34 -8.71
CA PRO A 33 -7.90 -3.49 -7.84
C PRO A 33 -8.39 -3.01 -6.47
N THR A 34 -9.53 -3.52 -6.00
CA THR A 34 -10.15 -3.11 -4.73
C THR A 34 -10.35 -4.26 -3.76
N GLN A 35 -10.61 -5.46 -4.26
CA GLN A 35 -10.81 -6.65 -3.43
C GLN A 35 -9.52 -7.48 -3.29
N PRO A 36 -9.39 -8.30 -2.24
CA PRO A 36 -8.16 -9.03 -1.92
C PRO A 36 -7.55 -9.79 -3.09
N GLU A 37 -8.37 -10.49 -3.88
CA GLU A 37 -7.93 -11.29 -5.02
C GLU A 37 -7.39 -10.39 -6.15
N GLU A 38 -8.05 -9.26 -6.40
CA GLU A 38 -7.64 -8.29 -7.42
C GLU A 38 -6.31 -7.65 -7.03
N ILE A 39 -6.16 -7.25 -5.75
CA ILE A 39 -4.95 -6.61 -5.21
C ILE A 39 -3.78 -7.61 -5.23
N ALA A 40 -4.01 -8.85 -4.79
CA ALA A 40 -2.98 -9.88 -4.80
C ALA A 40 -2.49 -10.19 -6.22
N LYS A 41 -3.42 -10.32 -7.17
CA LYS A 41 -3.09 -10.52 -8.59
C LYS A 41 -2.30 -9.35 -9.18
N ALA A 42 -2.69 -8.11 -8.84
CA ALA A 42 -1.96 -6.91 -9.27
C ALA A 42 -0.55 -6.86 -8.67
N ALA A 43 -0.39 -7.20 -7.37
CA ALA A 43 0.89 -7.27 -6.70
C ALA A 43 1.86 -8.25 -7.38
N ILE A 44 1.38 -9.46 -7.67
CA ILE A 44 2.17 -10.50 -8.35
C ILE A 44 2.60 -10.02 -9.75
N ARG A 45 1.69 -9.45 -10.53
CA ARG A 45 2.02 -8.90 -11.86
C ARG A 45 3.04 -7.76 -11.79
N CYS A 46 2.94 -6.89 -10.78
CA CYS A 46 3.93 -5.83 -10.59
C CYS A 46 5.31 -6.40 -10.24
N TRP A 47 5.38 -7.43 -9.41
CA TRP A 47 6.62 -8.11 -9.11
C TRP A 47 7.23 -8.78 -10.36
N GLU A 48 6.43 -9.49 -11.14
CA GLU A 48 6.85 -10.10 -12.42
C GLU A 48 7.38 -9.05 -13.41
N ALA A 49 6.83 -7.83 -13.36
CA ALA A 49 7.28 -6.69 -14.16
C ALA A 49 8.53 -5.99 -13.59
N GLY A 50 9.05 -6.42 -12.43
CA GLY A 50 10.29 -5.92 -11.84
C GLY A 50 10.11 -4.97 -10.64
N ALA A 51 8.91 -4.80 -10.09
CA ALA A 51 8.74 -4.05 -8.85
C ALA A 51 9.37 -4.82 -7.68
N ALA A 52 10.17 -4.14 -6.86
CA ALA A 52 10.77 -4.70 -5.66
C ALA A 52 9.81 -4.65 -4.45
N VAL A 53 8.95 -3.63 -4.40
CA VAL A 53 8.03 -3.36 -3.31
C VAL A 53 6.63 -3.12 -3.88
N VAL A 54 5.60 -3.59 -3.17
CA VAL A 54 4.21 -3.19 -3.42
C VAL A 54 3.64 -2.49 -2.19
N HIS A 55 3.03 -1.32 -2.41
CA HIS A 55 2.33 -0.57 -1.38
C HIS A 55 0.85 -0.90 -1.43
N ILE A 56 0.32 -1.43 -0.31
CA ILE A 56 -1.00 -2.03 -0.23
C ILE A 56 -1.93 -1.17 0.63
N HIS A 57 -3.02 -0.74 0.04
CA HIS A 57 -4.25 -0.35 0.68
C HIS A 57 -5.29 -1.45 0.49
N VAL A 58 -6.24 -1.55 1.40
CA VAL A 58 -7.41 -2.43 1.24
C VAL A 58 -8.68 -1.60 1.21
N ARG A 59 -9.74 -2.22 0.71
CA ARG A 59 -11.07 -1.63 0.64
C ARG A 59 -12.06 -2.51 1.39
N ASP A 60 -13.14 -1.91 1.86
CA ASP A 60 -14.27 -2.67 2.39
C ASP A 60 -15.10 -3.35 1.27
N ASP A 61 -16.21 -3.98 1.65
CA ASP A 61 -17.06 -4.68 0.69
C ASP A 61 -17.82 -3.74 -0.26
N ASN A 62 -17.80 -2.42 0.00
CA ASN A 62 -18.36 -1.38 -0.85
C ASN A 62 -17.27 -0.60 -1.62
N ASP A 63 -16.07 -1.15 -1.72
CA ASP A 63 -14.90 -0.54 -2.37
C ASP A 63 -14.43 0.79 -1.73
N GLN A 64 -14.84 1.09 -0.48
CA GLN A 64 -14.37 2.27 0.25
C GLN A 64 -13.04 1.99 0.95
N GLY A 65 -12.22 3.03 1.12
CA GLY A 65 -10.95 2.94 1.86
C GLY A 65 -11.16 2.36 3.26
N SER A 66 -10.33 1.40 3.68
CA SER A 66 -10.55 0.64 4.89
C SER A 66 -9.25 0.28 5.61
N MET A 67 -9.36 0.03 6.92
CA MET A 67 -8.31 -0.59 7.74
C MET A 67 -8.75 -1.96 8.27
N ARG A 68 -9.75 -2.58 7.67
CA ARG A 68 -10.23 -3.93 8.05
C ARG A 68 -9.11 -4.95 7.98
N PHE A 69 -8.83 -5.56 9.13
CA PHE A 69 -7.74 -6.54 9.27
C PHE A 69 -7.94 -7.78 8.39
N ASP A 70 -9.16 -8.29 8.28
CA ASP A 70 -9.48 -9.45 7.44
C ASP A 70 -9.09 -9.21 5.97
N LYS A 71 -9.36 -8.02 5.43
CA LYS A 71 -8.98 -7.67 4.05
C LYS A 71 -7.46 -7.63 3.85
N PHE A 72 -6.70 -7.13 4.83
CA PHE A 72 -5.23 -7.21 4.80
C PHE A 72 -4.75 -8.65 4.90
N GLN A 73 -5.33 -9.45 5.80
CA GLN A 73 -4.97 -10.84 6.00
C GLN A 73 -5.17 -11.66 4.73
N ASP A 74 -6.32 -11.52 4.08
CA ASP A 74 -6.64 -12.23 2.84
C ASP A 74 -5.70 -11.81 1.70
N THR A 75 -5.48 -10.49 1.52
CA THR A 75 -4.58 -9.98 0.48
C THR A 75 -3.15 -10.50 0.66
N VAL A 76 -2.60 -10.36 1.86
CA VAL A 76 -1.23 -10.83 2.19
C VAL A 76 -1.14 -12.34 2.07
N GLY A 77 -2.15 -13.06 2.56
CA GLY A 77 -2.24 -14.51 2.47
C GLY A 77 -2.17 -15.01 1.03
N LEU A 78 -2.96 -14.43 0.13
CA LEU A 78 -2.98 -14.77 -1.29
C LEU A 78 -1.62 -14.52 -1.97
N ILE A 79 -0.97 -13.39 -1.68
CA ILE A 79 0.36 -13.08 -2.24
C ILE A 79 1.39 -14.11 -1.77
N ARG A 80 1.39 -14.45 -0.47
CA ARG A 80 2.35 -15.41 0.09
C ARG A 80 2.06 -16.86 -0.34
N GLN A 81 0.80 -17.26 -0.47
CA GLN A 81 0.42 -18.57 -1.02
C GLN A 81 0.91 -18.75 -2.47
N ALA A 82 0.90 -17.68 -3.25
CA ALA A 82 1.49 -17.68 -4.60
C ALA A 82 3.02 -17.72 -4.61
N LYS A 83 3.67 -17.81 -3.42
CA LYS A 83 5.13 -17.79 -3.26
C LYS A 83 5.79 -16.54 -3.88
N CYS A 84 5.06 -15.44 -3.98
CA CYS A 84 5.60 -14.18 -4.48
C CYS A 84 6.49 -13.53 -3.41
N PRO A 85 7.79 -13.31 -3.66
CA PRO A 85 8.73 -12.78 -2.69
C PRO A 85 8.76 -11.24 -2.66
N VAL A 86 7.80 -10.58 -3.29
CA VAL A 86 7.74 -9.12 -3.30
C VAL A 86 7.70 -8.57 -1.87
N VAL A 87 8.45 -7.51 -1.61
CA VAL A 87 8.42 -6.80 -0.33
C VAL A 87 7.07 -6.12 -0.16
N LEU A 88 6.39 -6.40 0.95
CA LEU A 88 5.09 -5.81 1.28
C LEU A 88 5.27 -4.56 2.12
N ASN A 89 4.72 -3.45 1.65
CA ASN A 89 4.57 -2.21 2.40
C ASN A 89 3.07 -1.99 2.66
N LEU A 90 2.60 -2.23 3.88
CA LEU A 90 1.21 -2.01 4.22
C LEU A 90 0.99 -0.55 4.63
N THR A 91 -0.17 0.01 4.25
CA THR A 91 -0.55 1.36 4.67
C THR A 91 -0.98 1.40 6.12
N SER A 92 -0.66 2.48 6.84
CA SER A 92 -1.30 2.88 8.09
C SER A 92 -2.46 3.86 7.88
N SER A 93 -2.75 4.23 6.63
CA SER A 93 -3.72 5.27 6.27
C SER A 93 -4.77 4.71 5.31
N GLY A 94 -5.81 4.09 5.84
CA GLY A 94 -6.98 3.63 5.07
C GLY A 94 -8.02 4.73 4.83
N GLY A 95 -7.75 5.96 5.26
CA GLY A 95 -8.68 7.08 5.26
C GLY A 95 -8.85 7.68 6.65
N GLN A 96 -9.81 8.59 6.79
CA GLN A 96 -10.14 9.24 8.07
C GLN A 96 -11.05 8.36 8.93
N GLY A 97 -11.07 8.60 10.25
CA GLY A 97 -12.02 7.97 11.17
C GLY A 97 -11.62 6.59 11.72
N PHE A 98 -10.47 6.06 11.35
CA PHE A 98 -9.96 4.80 11.93
C PHE A 98 -9.16 5.08 13.20
N SER A 99 -9.33 4.20 14.21
CA SER A 99 -8.56 4.26 15.45
C SER A 99 -7.08 3.93 15.18
N TRP A 100 -6.20 4.30 16.12
CA TRP A 100 -4.79 3.94 16.00
C TRP A 100 -4.59 2.42 16.10
N GLU A 101 -5.42 1.73 16.88
CA GLU A 101 -5.42 0.27 17.00
C GLU A 101 -5.70 -0.40 15.66
N ASP A 102 -6.71 0.08 14.93
CA ASP A 102 -7.03 -0.45 13.59
C ASP A 102 -5.87 -0.24 12.63
N ARG A 103 -5.20 0.92 12.73
CA ARG A 103 -4.07 1.27 11.86
C ARG A 103 -2.84 0.41 12.09
N ILE A 104 -2.54 0.04 13.34
CA ILE A 104 -1.34 -0.74 13.67
C ILE A 104 -1.58 -2.27 13.65
N LYS A 105 -2.83 -2.72 13.76
CA LYS A 105 -3.15 -4.15 13.82
C LYS A 105 -2.57 -4.96 12.66
N PRO A 106 -2.67 -4.52 11.39
CA PRO A 106 -2.06 -5.26 10.29
C PRO A 106 -0.56 -5.45 10.43
N PHE A 107 0.16 -4.48 10.99
CA PHE A 107 1.61 -4.58 11.16
C PHE A 107 2.00 -5.55 12.28
N ARG A 108 1.26 -5.53 13.38
CA ARG A 108 1.51 -6.40 14.53
C ARG A 108 1.26 -7.86 14.21
N GLU A 109 0.18 -8.14 13.48
CA GLU A 109 -0.28 -9.50 13.23
C GLU A 109 0.36 -10.12 11.97
N LEU A 110 0.49 -9.34 10.87
CA LEU A 110 0.97 -9.86 9.58
C LEU A 110 2.48 -9.68 9.39
N LYS A 111 3.11 -8.82 10.18
CA LYS A 111 4.57 -8.56 10.17
C LYS A 111 5.13 -8.35 8.76
N PRO A 112 4.61 -7.36 8.00
CA PRO A 112 5.15 -7.03 6.69
C PRO A 112 6.59 -6.53 6.83
N GLU A 113 7.34 -6.55 5.74
CA GLU A 113 8.70 -6.04 5.71
C GLU A 113 8.76 -4.52 5.88
N LEU A 114 7.74 -3.80 5.42
CA LEU A 114 7.63 -2.34 5.51
C LEU A 114 6.20 -1.93 5.91
N ALA A 115 6.10 -0.77 6.53
CA ALA A 115 4.85 -0.08 6.80
C ALA A 115 5.00 1.41 6.48
N SER A 116 3.93 2.05 6.00
CA SER A 116 3.95 3.51 5.83
C SER A 116 3.64 4.22 7.15
N PHE A 117 4.18 5.40 7.30
CA PHE A 117 3.89 6.31 8.41
C PHE A 117 3.79 7.74 7.88
N ASP A 118 2.60 8.31 8.00
CA ASP A 118 2.36 9.71 7.63
C ASP A 118 2.65 10.59 8.84
N ALA A 119 3.82 11.22 8.85
CA ALA A 119 4.27 12.04 9.98
C ALA A 119 3.90 13.51 9.77
N GLY A 120 2.96 13.99 10.57
CA GLY A 120 2.60 15.40 10.61
C GLY A 120 1.41 15.81 9.76
N THR A 121 1.19 17.11 9.71
CA THR A 121 0.06 17.73 9.01
C THR A 121 0.39 17.91 7.52
N MET A 122 -0.56 17.62 6.65
CA MET A 122 -0.42 17.83 5.22
C MET A 122 -1.69 18.43 4.61
N ASN A 123 -1.53 19.10 3.46
CA ASN A 123 -2.65 19.48 2.62
C ASN A 123 -3.02 18.31 1.71
N TRP A 124 -4.25 17.83 1.82
CA TRP A 124 -4.74 16.73 1.01
C TRP A 124 -6.18 16.98 0.55
N LEU A 125 -6.45 16.83 -0.74
CA LEU A 125 -7.76 17.06 -1.34
C LEU A 125 -8.39 18.42 -0.94
N ASN A 126 -7.59 19.49 -1.03
CA ASN A 126 -7.97 20.85 -0.65
C ASN A 126 -8.37 21.03 0.83
N LYS A 127 -7.94 20.13 1.70
CA LYS A 127 -8.14 20.19 3.15
C LYS A 127 -6.79 20.04 3.86
N VAL A 128 -6.71 20.65 5.04
CA VAL A 128 -5.63 20.36 5.97
C VAL A 128 -5.99 19.11 6.74
N VAL A 129 -5.18 18.08 6.64
CA VAL A 129 -5.36 16.81 7.34
C VAL A 129 -4.27 16.68 8.39
N PHE A 130 -4.68 16.47 9.62
CA PHE A 130 -3.76 16.15 10.72
C PHE A 130 -3.55 14.63 10.73
N MET A 131 -2.30 14.23 10.56
CA MET A 131 -1.88 12.84 10.60
C MET A 131 -0.99 12.64 11.82
N ASN A 132 -1.32 11.65 12.64
CA ASN A 132 -0.55 11.26 13.84
C ASN A 132 0.05 9.88 13.64
#